data_c3813afaaa32a9d6d3b8ff6717e8eeb1
#
_entry.id   c3813afaaa32a9d6d3b8ff6717e8eeb1
#
_cell.length_a   1.000
_cell.length_b   1.000
_cell.length_c   1.000
_cell.angle_alpha   90.00
_cell.angle_beta   90.00
_cell.angle_gamma   90.00
#
_symmetry.space_group_name_H-M   'P 1'
#
loop_
_entity.id
_entity.type
_entity.pdbx_description
1 polymer ?
#
loop_
_entity_poly.entity_id
_entity_poly.type
_entity_poly.pdbx_seq_one_letter_code
_entity_poly.pdbx_strand_id
1 'polypeptide(L)'
;GDNMSAKWDIRFLKLATHISEWSKDPSTKVGCVVVGPDREIRSTGFNGFPRGIQDSDERLTNRDLKYPLICHAEENAIMHAARIGLALKGCTAYVTWPPCTRCARSLIQAGVSEIVIPSGLEIPDRWRDDFEMSMGLLREAEVTIRSA
;
A
#
# COMPACT_ATOMS: atom_id res chain seq x y z
N GLY A 1 -24.28 8.10 0.94
CA GLY A 1 -24.47 7.76 2.32
C GLY A 1 -23.41 6.80 2.84
N ASP A 2 -23.36 6.64 4.12
CA ASP A 2 -22.34 5.82 4.81
C ASP A 2 -22.36 4.37 4.34
N ASN A 3 -23.56 3.80 4.10
CA ASN A 3 -23.67 2.43 3.61
C ASN A 3 -23.06 2.25 2.22
N MET A 4 -23.15 3.26 1.38
CA MET A 4 -22.55 3.25 0.05
C MET A 4 -21.03 3.27 0.17
N SER A 5 -20.46 4.14 1.02
CA SER A 5 -19.02 4.22 1.25
C SER A 5 -18.47 2.92 1.84
N ALA A 6 -19.16 2.36 2.85
CA ALA A 6 -18.76 1.09 3.47
C ALA A 6 -18.73 -0.05 2.45
N LYS A 7 -19.70 -0.11 1.56
CA LYS A 7 -19.77 -1.12 0.50
C LYS A 7 -18.57 -1.03 -0.43
N TRP A 8 -18.19 0.18 -0.85
CA TRP A 8 -17.07 0.38 -1.76
C TRP A 8 -15.73 0.15 -1.06
N ASP A 9 -15.60 0.52 0.21
CA ASP A 9 -14.41 0.22 1.00
C ASP A 9 -14.15 -1.29 1.05
N ILE A 10 -15.20 -2.07 1.32
CA ILE A 10 -15.08 -3.53 1.36
C ILE A 10 -14.67 -4.09 0.00
N ARG A 11 -15.28 -3.58 -1.07
CA ARG A 11 -14.95 -4.01 -2.44
C ARG A 11 -13.49 -3.74 -2.79
N PHE A 12 -13.01 -2.54 -2.52
CA PHE A 12 -11.63 -2.16 -2.86
C PHE A 12 -10.61 -2.86 -1.96
N LEU A 13 -10.93 -3.09 -0.69
CA LEU A 13 -10.07 -3.88 0.19
C LEU A 13 -10.01 -5.34 -0.26
N LYS A 14 -11.12 -5.92 -0.70
CA LYS A 14 -11.12 -7.27 -1.28
C LYS A 14 -10.28 -7.34 -2.54
N LEU A 15 -10.36 -6.33 -3.38
CA LEU A 15 -9.52 -6.26 -4.59
C LEU A 15 -8.05 -6.15 -4.20
N ALA A 16 -7.70 -5.31 -3.24
CA ALA A 16 -6.33 -5.19 -2.75
C ALA A 16 -5.82 -6.53 -2.19
N THR A 17 -6.67 -7.26 -1.47
CA THR A 17 -6.34 -8.59 -0.95
C THR A 17 -6.09 -9.57 -2.10
N HIS A 18 -6.94 -9.56 -3.13
CA HIS A 18 -6.74 -10.39 -4.30
C HIS A 18 -5.40 -10.11 -4.97
N ILE A 19 -5.08 -8.85 -5.16
CA ILE A 19 -3.82 -8.42 -5.77
C ILE A 19 -2.63 -8.82 -4.89
N SER A 20 -2.77 -8.77 -3.57
CA SER A 20 -1.70 -9.20 -2.67
C SER A 20 -1.27 -10.65 -2.91
N GLU A 21 -2.21 -11.50 -3.34
CA GLU A 21 -1.93 -12.91 -3.62
C GLU A 21 -0.97 -13.11 -4.79
N TRP A 22 -0.79 -12.08 -5.63
CA TRP A 22 0.16 -12.14 -6.76
C TRP A 22 1.60 -11.95 -6.30
N SER A 23 1.83 -11.53 -5.07
CA SER A 23 3.18 -11.41 -4.52
C SER A 23 3.82 -12.78 -4.35
N LYS A 24 5.10 -12.88 -4.72
CA LYS A 24 5.91 -14.09 -4.52
C LYS A 24 6.62 -14.10 -3.17
N ASP A 25 6.44 -13.07 -2.36
CA ASP A 25 7.07 -12.96 -1.04
C ASP A 25 6.53 -14.07 -0.13
N PRO A 26 7.38 -14.95 0.39
CA PRO A 26 6.93 -16.06 1.24
C PRO A 26 6.57 -15.62 2.66
N SER A 27 7.00 -14.43 3.09
CA SER A 27 6.78 -13.94 4.45
C SER A 27 5.52 -13.11 4.58
N THR A 28 5.38 -12.09 3.73
CA THR A 28 4.28 -11.13 3.83
C THR A 28 3.84 -10.73 2.43
N LYS A 29 2.54 -10.78 2.18
CA LYS A 29 1.95 -10.37 0.89
C LYS A 29 1.05 -9.18 1.15
N VAL A 30 1.34 -8.08 0.47
CA VAL A 30 0.60 -6.83 0.60
C VAL A 30 0.09 -6.39 -0.76
N GLY A 31 -1.14 -5.87 -0.81
CA GLY A 31 -1.74 -5.31 -2.00
C GLY A 31 -2.20 -3.89 -1.77
N CYS A 32 -2.17 -3.10 -2.83
CA CYS A 32 -2.59 -1.71 -2.82
C CYS A 32 -3.42 -1.39 -4.06
N VAL A 33 -4.56 -0.74 -3.86
CA VAL A 33 -5.42 -0.24 -4.93
C VAL A 33 -5.62 1.25 -4.70
N VAL A 34 -5.28 2.07 -5.68
CA VAL A 34 -5.45 3.53 -5.59
C VAL A 34 -6.64 3.95 -6.44
N VAL A 35 -7.57 4.65 -5.82
CA VAL A 35 -8.88 4.98 -6.38
C VAL A 35 -9.06 6.49 -6.40
N GLY A 36 -9.51 7.03 -7.51
CA GLY A 36 -9.79 8.45 -7.66
C GLY A 36 -11.11 8.90 -7.02
N PRO A 37 -11.41 10.20 -7.08
CA PRO A 37 -12.60 10.77 -6.42
C PRO A 37 -13.93 10.20 -6.90
N ASP A 38 -13.99 9.71 -8.13
CA ASP A 38 -15.20 9.13 -8.71
C ASP A 38 -15.22 7.61 -8.61
N ARG A 39 -14.40 7.05 -7.72
CA ARG A 39 -14.24 5.60 -7.52
C ARG A 39 -13.66 4.87 -8.73
N GLU A 40 -12.99 5.60 -9.61
CA GLU A 40 -12.23 4.96 -10.68
C GLU A 40 -10.90 4.43 -10.13
N ILE A 41 -10.59 3.19 -10.48
CA ILE A 41 -9.30 2.60 -10.12
C ILE A 41 -8.23 3.24 -11.00
N ARG A 42 -7.21 3.83 -10.38
CA ARG A 42 -6.12 4.47 -11.11
C ARG A 42 -4.86 3.65 -11.16
N SER A 43 -4.54 2.95 -10.08
CA SER A 43 -3.34 2.14 -10.03
C SER A 43 -3.48 1.01 -9.02
N THR A 44 -2.65 -0.01 -9.20
CA THR A 44 -2.56 -1.14 -8.29
C THR A 44 -1.09 -1.48 -8.07
N GLY A 45 -0.80 -2.16 -6.97
CA GLY A 45 0.53 -2.65 -6.69
C GLY A 45 0.50 -3.80 -5.69
N PHE A 46 1.48 -4.67 -5.78
CA PHE A 46 1.77 -5.68 -4.77
C PHE A 46 3.27 -5.70 -4.53
N ASN A 47 3.70 -6.21 -3.38
CA ASN A 47 5.12 -6.19 -3.05
C ASN A 47 5.89 -7.22 -3.88
N GLY A 48 7.05 -6.81 -4.38
CA GLY A 48 7.88 -7.63 -5.23
C GLY A 48 9.15 -6.91 -5.66
N PHE A 49 10.03 -7.64 -6.34
CA PHE A 49 11.24 -7.05 -6.88
C PHE A 49 10.93 -6.25 -8.15
N PRO A 50 11.78 -5.27 -8.49
CA PRO A 50 11.58 -4.50 -9.72
C PRO A 50 11.54 -5.39 -10.96
N ARG A 51 10.84 -4.93 -12.00
CA ARG A 51 10.80 -5.64 -13.29
C ARG A 51 12.20 -5.81 -13.83
N GLY A 52 12.46 -7.00 -14.39
CA GLY A 52 13.77 -7.33 -14.92
C GLY A 52 14.77 -7.83 -13.89
N ILE A 53 14.44 -7.77 -12.61
CA ILE A 53 15.27 -8.30 -11.53
C ILE A 53 14.78 -9.70 -11.19
N GLN A 54 15.69 -10.66 -11.17
CA GLN A 54 15.32 -12.05 -10.87
C GLN A 54 14.91 -12.22 -9.41
N ASP A 55 13.72 -12.78 -9.20
CA ASP A 55 13.15 -13.04 -7.88
C ASP A 55 13.41 -14.49 -7.45
N SER A 56 14.68 -14.86 -7.34
CA SER A 56 15.07 -16.19 -6.89
C SER A 56 14.67 -16.46 -5.44
N ASP A 57 14.48 -17.72 -5.11
CA ASP A 57 14.16 -18.13 -3.74
C ASP A 57 15.21 -17.64 -2.75
N GLU A 58 16.50 -17.69 -3.12
CA GLU A 58 17.57 -17.18 -2.29
C GLU A 58 17.36 -15.69 -1.95
N ARG A 59 17.06 -14.87 -2.94
CA ARG A 59 16.81 -13.44 -2.71
C ARG A 59 15.56 -13.17 -1.90
N LEU A 60 14.51 -13.96 -2.11
CA LEU A 60 13.24 -13.78 -1.40
C LEU A 60 13.30 -14.23 0.05
N THR A 61 14.18 -15.19 0.39
CA THR A 61 14.27 -15.77 1.74
C THR A 61 15.40 -15.20 2.57
N ASN A 62 16.41 -14.57 1.94
CA ASN A 62 17.53 -13.95 2.64
C ASN A 62 17.27 -12.47 2.85
N ARG A 63 17.08 -12.05 4.11
CA ARG A 63 16.76 -10.65 4.47
C ARG A 63 17.75 -9.64 3.91
N ASP A 64 19.04 -9.94 3.99
CA ASP A 64 20.09 -9.01 3.54
C ASP A 64 20.04 -8.77 2.03
N LEU A 65 19.56 -9.75 1.27
CA LEU A 65 19.37 -9.62 -0.17
C LEU A 65 18.00 -9.04 -0.52
N LYS A 66 16.96 -9.44 0.21
CA LYS A 66 15.58 -9.07 -0.06
C LYS A 66 15.31 -7.58 0.20
N TYR A 67 15.70 -7.08 1.36
CA TYR A 67 15.34 -5.72 1.77
C TYR A 67 15.82 -4.63 0.81
N PRO A 68 17.04 -4.68 0.26
CA PRO A 68 17.44 -3.70 -0.74
C PRO A 68 16.70 -3.80 -2.07
N LEU A 69 16.13 -4.96 -2.40
CA LEU A 69 15.52 -5.23 -3.69
C LEU A 69 14.00 -5.11 -3.70
N ILE A 70 13.36 -5.34 -2.56
CA ILE A 70 11.89 -5.42 -2.51
C ILE A 70 11.25 -4.03 -2.60
N CYS A 71 10.31 -3.89 -3.53
CA CYS A 71 9.42 -2.74 -3.58
C CYS A 71 8.15 -3.08 -2.84
N HIS A 72 7.66 -2.16 -2.01
CA HIS A 72 6.40 -2.35 -1.31
C HIS A 72 5.20 -2.15 -2.24
N ALA A 73 4.05 -2.66 -1.87
CA ALA A 73 2.83 -2.56 -2.67
C ALA A 73 2.48 -1.10 -3.01
N GLU A 74 2.59 -0.21 -2.02
CA GLU A 74 2.30 1.22 -2.19
C GLU A 74 3.28 1.88 -3.15
N GLU A 75 4.58 1.55 -3.03
CA GLU A 75 5.61 2.05 -3.96
C GLU A 75 5.28 1.61 -5.39
N ASN A 76 4.94 0.35 -5.57
CA ASN A 76 4.60 -0.17 -6.90
C ASN A 76 3.37 0.49 -7.49
N ALA A 77 2.34 0.76 -6.68
CA ALA A 77 1.17 1.49 -7.14
C ALA A 77 1.53 2.90 -7.60
N ILE A 78 2.37 3.61 -6.85
CA ILE A 78 2.85 4.95 -7.20
C ILE A 78 3.69 4.90 -8.48
N MET A 79 4.60 3.95 -8.59
CA MET A 79 5.47 3.82 -9.77
C MET A 79 4.71 3.39 -11.02
N HIS A 80 3.68 2.56 -10.89
CA HIS A 80 2.80 2.22 -12.02
C HIS A 80 2.08 3.47 -12.54
N ALA A 81 1.57 4.30 -11.64
CA ALA A 81 0.94 5.56 -12.04
C ALA A 81 1.94 6.49 -12.73
N ALA A 82 3.15 6.61 -12.19
CA ALA A 82 4.21 7.40 -12.80
C ALA A 82 4.58 6.88 -14.19
N ARG A 83 4.64 5.56 -14.34
CA ARG A 83 5.02 4.90 -15.61
C ARG A 83 4.03 5.21 -16.75
N ILE A 84 2.74 5.30 -16.43
CA ILE A 84 1.70 5.59 -17.43
C ILE A 84 1.29 7.06 -17.45
N GLY A 85 1.88 7.89 -16.61
CA GLY A 85 1.60 9.32 -16.56
C GLY A 85 0.26 9.67 -15.93
N LEU A 86 -0.13 8.98 -14.86
CA LEU A 86 -1.40 9.16 -14.19
C LEU A 86 -1.20 9.78 -12.80
N ALA A 87 -1.90 10.87 -12.51
CA ALA A 87 -1.82 11.54 -11.22
C ALA A 87 -2.58 10.79 -10.13
N LEU A 88 -2.02 10.77 -8.93
CA LEU A 88 -2.65 10.18 -7.73
C LEU A 88 -3.12 11.24 -6.73
N LYS A 89 -3.01 12.51 -7.07
CA LYS A 89 -3.44 13.60 -6.20
C LYS A 89 -4.92 13.48 -5.88
N GLY A 90 -5.26 13.56 -4.60
CA GLY A 90 -6.65 13.49 -4.14
C GLY A 90 -7.24 12.10 -4.11
N CYS A 91 -6.44 11.08 -4.39
CA CYS A 91 -6.92 9.69 -4.41
C CYS A 91 -6.97 9.07 -3.01
N THR A 92 -7.67 7.93 -2.94
CA THR A 92 -7.71 7.06 -1.78
C THR A 92 -6.90 5.80 -2.08
N ALA A 93 -5.98 5.43 -1.18
CA ALA A 93 -5.22 4.19 -1.28
C ALA A 93 -5.79 3.15 -0.34
N TYR A 94 -6.21 2.02 -0.90
CA TYR A 94 -6.67 0.85 -0.15
C TYR A 94 -5.51 -0.12 -0.04
N VAL A 95 -5.04 -0.36 1.17
CA VAL A 95 -3.86 -1.18 1.41
C VAL A 95 -4.19 -2.27 2.42
N THR A 96 -3.73 -3.50 2.17
CA THR A 96 -4.04 -4.64 3.05
C THR A 96 -3.27 -4.63 4.36
N TRP A 97 -2.28 -3.74 4.50
CA TRP A 97 -1.45 -3.56 5.68
C TRP A 97 -1.13 -2.08 5.87
N PRO A 98 -0.98 -1.60 7.11
CA PRO A 98 -0.63 -0.19 7.33
C PRO A 98 0.69 0.17 6.65
N PRO A 99 0.78 1.34 6.00
CA PRO A 99 2.02 1.74 5.35
C PRO A 99 3.14 1.97 6.37
N CYS A 100 4.34 1.52 6.03
CA CYS A 100 5.53 1.86 6.80
C CYS A 100 5.87 3.35 6.60
N THR A 101 6.80 3.87 7.40
CA THR A 101 7.23 5.28 7.32
C THR A 101 7.67 5.66 5.91
N ARG A 102 8.42 4.79 5.24
CA ARG A 102 8.88 5.01 3.86
C ARG A 102 7.71 5.15 2.89
N CYS A 103 6.73 4.25 2.98
CA CYS A 103 5.54 4.31 2.11
C CYS A 103 4.64 5.49 2.46
N ALA A 104 4.52 5.82 3.75
CA ALA A 104 3.78 7.02 4.17
C ALA A 104 4.34 8.27 3.51
N ARG A 105 5.67 8.45 3.53
CA ARG A 105 6.32 9.58 2.84
C ARG A 105 5.96 9.62 1.36
N SER A 106 6.05 8.48 0.69
CA SER A 106 5.77 8.40 -0.75
C SER A 106 4.31 8.69 -1.07
N LEU A 107 3.38 8.19 -0.27
CA LEU A 107 1.95 8.45 -0.46
C LEU A 107 1.63 9.93 -0.26
N ILE A 108 2.23 10.57 0.76
CA ILE A 108 2.09 12.01 0.99
C ILE A 108 2.58 12.80 -0.23
N GLN A 109 3.78 12.50 -0.72
CA GLN A 109 4.37 13.22 -1.85
C GLN A 109 3.62 12.97 -3.16
N ALA A 110 3.00 11.81 -3.32
CA ALA A 110 2.16 11.51 -4.48
C ALA A 110 0.82 12.25 -4.44
N GLY A 111 0.46 12.84 -3.31
CA GLY A 111 -0.78 13.58 -3.15
C GLY A 111 -1.99 12.76 -2.75
N VAL A 112 -1.79 11.52 -2.31
CA VAL A 112 -2.89 10.69 -1.79
C VAL A 112 -3.49 11.38 -0.56
N SER A 113 -4.81 11.49 -0.53
CA SER A 113 -5.51 12.22 0.54
C SER A 113 -6.05 11.32 1.63
N GLU A 114 -6.25 10.04 1.34
CA GLU A 114 -6.83 9.10 2.29
C GLU A 114 -6.25 7.70 2.11
N ILE A 115 -6.06 6.99 3.22
CA ILE A 115 -5.63 5.61 3.24
C ILE A 115 -6.66 4.79 4.00
N VAL A 116 -7.05 3.65 3.45
CA VAL A 116 -8.01 2.73 4.07
C VAL A 116 -7.33 1.37 4.23
N ILE A 117 -7.36 0.85 5.46
CA ILE A 117 -6.78 -0.45 5.81
C ILE A 117 -7.86 -1.35 6.43
N PRO A 118 -7.67 -2.66 6.45
CA PRO A 118 -8.62 -3.56 7.10
C PRO A 118 -8.72 -3.32 8.60
N SER A 119 -9.91 -3.52 9.16
CA SER A 119 -10.13 -3.50 10.61
C SER A 119 -9.50 -4.75 11.26
N GLY A 120 -9.15 -4.62 12.54
CA GLY A 120 -8.73 -5.75 13.34
C GLY A 120 -7.31 -6.23 13.11
N LEU A 121 -6.49 -5.45 12.42
CA LEU A 121 -5.08 -5.81 12.23
C LEU A 121 -4.31 -5.68 13.54
N GLU A 122 -3.52 -6.71 13.85
CA GLU A 122 -2.61 -6.69 14.99
C GLU A 122 -1.20 -6.34 14.50
N ILE A 123 -0.65 -5.26 15.05
CA ILE A 123 0.69 -4.81 14.68
C ILE A 123 1.70 -5.49 15.62
N PRO A 124 2.63 -6.32 15.08
CA PRO A 124 3.66 -6.92 15.89
C PRO A 124 4.50 -5.87 16.61
N ASP A 125 4.95 -6.17 17.82
CA ASP A 125 5.72 -5.21 18.64
C ASP A 125 6.95 -4.67 17.92
N ARG A 126 7.61 -5.49 17.11
CA ARG A 126 8.79 -5.07 16.34
C ARG A 126 8.51 -3.97 15.32
N TRP A 127 7.26 -3.80 14.91
CA TRP A 127 6.84 -2.79 13.93
C TRP A 127 6.14 -1.58 14.57
N ARG A 128 5.93 -1.60 15.89
CA ARG A 128 5.13 -0.57 16.58
C ARG A 128 5.72 0.83 16.45
N ASP A 129 7.03 0.98 16.63
CA ASP A 129 7.66 2.29 16.54
C ASP A 129 7.56 2.88 15.14
N ASP A 130 7.80 2.07 14.12
CA ASP A 130 7.64 2.50 12.72
C ASP A 130 6.17 2.84 12.42
N PHE A 131 5.24 2.02 12.89
CA PHE A 131 3.81 2.28 12.72
C PHE A 131 3.40 3.61 13.34
N GLU A 132 3.84 3.89 14.56
CA GLU A 132 3.52 5.15 15.23
C GLU A 132 4.12 6.35 14.49
N MET A 133 5.35 6.22 14.00
CA MET A 133 5.99 7.26 13.21
C MET A 133 5.24 7.50 11.89
N SER A 134 4.86 6.44 11.21
CA SER A 134 4.07 6.51 9.97
C SER A 134 2.74 7.24 10.21
N MET A 135 2.01 6.86 11.27
CA MET A 135 0.74 7.50 11.64
C MET A 135 0.94 8.98 11.96
N GLY A 136 2.03 9.32 12.63
CA GLY A 136 2.40 10.70 12.95
C GLY A 136 2.63 11.54 11.70
N LEU A 137 3.36 11.00 10.74
CA LEU A 137 3.61 11.69 9.46
C LEU A 137 2.31 11.96 8.71
N LEU A 138 1.47 10.95 8.60
CA LEU A 138 0.19 11.06 7.89
C LEU A 138 -0.71 12.11 8.54
N ARG A 139 -0.77 12.12 9.88
CA ARG A 139 -1.56 13.10 10.63
C ARG A 139 -1.05 14.51 10.39
N GLU A 140 0.26 14.73 10.49
CA GLU A 140 0.86 16.05 10.27
C GLU A 140 0.64 16.55 8.84
N ALA A 141 0.67 15.66 7.86
CA ALA A 141 0.42 15.99 6.46
C ALA A 141 -1.08 16.07 6.11
N GLU A 142 -1.95 15.86 7.09
CA GLU A 142 -3.42 15.87 6.91
C GLU A 142 -3.91 14.79 5.93
N VAL A 143 -3.20 13.66 5.88
CA VAL A 143 -3.66 12.48 5.15
C VAL A 143 -4.47 11.62 6.13
N THR A 144 -5.73 11.41 5.82
CA THR A 144 -6.62 10.60 6.65
C THR A 144 -6.26 9.12 6.52
N ILE A 145 -6.17 8.42 7.65
CA ILE A 145 -6.07 6.96 7.64
C ILE A 145 -7.20 6.41 8.51
N ARG A 146 -7.91 5.42 7.98
CA ARG A 146 -9.04 4.79 8.67
C ARG A 146 -9.12 3.31 8.34
N SER A 147 -9.85 2.57 9.18
CA SER A 147 -10.10 1.14 9.00
C SER A 147 -11.50 0.89 8.47
N ALA A 148 -11.64 -0.17 7.73
CA ALA A 148 -12.95 -0.60 7.22
C ALA A 148 -13.12 -2.12 7.27
#